data_869521b36cfea548555646b9a09d05b9
#
_entry.id   869521b36cfea548555646b9a09d05b9
#
_cell.length_a   1.000
_cell.length_b   1.000
_cell.length_c   1.000
_cell.angle_alpha   90.00
_cell.angle_beta   90.00
_cell.angle_gamma   90.00
#
_symmetry.space_group_name_H-M   'P 1'
#
loop_
_entity.id
_entity.type
_entity.pdbx_description
1 polymer ?
#
loop_
_entity_poly.entity_id
_entity_poly.type
_entity_poly.pdbx_seq_one_letter_code
_entity_poly.pdbx_strand_id
1 'polypeptide(L)'
;MSRKETRSIGRRLFVAGLLFLFVLRTAGSFALGAAPQQSSSITVSAAISLKDALDELGPIFQVQQHRKNGGSGTAVTFNYGGSGTLARQIEEGAPVDVFFSAAEKQMDELAAQGLIVADTRRDLVANALVLIAPAQPTALHSFQDLSNAAVKTIALGETSTVPAGMYARQTLERLGLFASVEKKIVYAKDVRAVLTYVETGNADAGLVYQTDANTSTKVRVVAVAPADSHDPILYPAAVLRDAKDKAAAHAFLEFLQGSDARAVFQKYGFTSAEKSAVKN
;
A
#
# COMPACT_ATOMS: atom_id res chain seq x y z
N MET A 1 -67.56 -7.94 -61.35
CA MET A 1 -68.91 -7.90 -60.75
C MET A 1 -68.81 -6.97 -59.58
N SER A 2 -69.30 -5.70 -59.77
CA SER A 2 -70.63 -5.18 -59.46
C SER A 2 -70.83 -5.12 -57.95
N ARG A 3 -71.17 -4.16 -57.27
CA ARG A 3 -71.89 -2.86 -57.47
C ARG A 3 -71.74 -2.09 -56.14
N LYS A 4 -71.44 -0.81 -56.13
CA LYS A 4 -72.40 0.34 -56.00
C LYS A 4 -72.93 0.53 -54.60
N GLU A 5 -72.61 1.72 -54.10
CA GLU A 5 -73.46 2.95 -53.94
C GLU A 5 -74.16 2.92 -52.58
N THR A 6 -74.38 3.97 -51.85
CA THR A 6 -74.59 5.40 -52.10
C THR A 6 -74.63 6.18 -50.76
N ARG A 7 -74.15 7.44 -50.78
CA ARG A 7 -74.67 8.68 -50.23
C ARG A 7 -75.70 8.69 -49.08
N SER A 8 -75.44 9.60 -48.10
CA SER A 8 -76.36 10.69 -47.80
C SER A 8 -75.82 11.71 -46.79
N ILE A 9 -75.79 12.92 -47.17
CA ILE A 9 -75.84 14.27 -46.76
C ILE A 9 -76.88 14.58 -45.64
N GLY A 10 -76.48 15.40 -44.66
CA GLY A 10 -77.39 16.09 -43.75
C GLY A 10 -76.65 16.84 -42.66
N ARG A 11 -76.35 17.96 -42.83
CA ARG A 11 -76.62 19.39 -42.70
C ARG A 11 -77.15 19.79 -41.31
N ARG A 12 -76.41 20.79 -40.71
CA ARG A 12 -76.83 21.89 -39.76
C ARG A 12 -76.96 21.45 -38.28
N LEU A 13 -76.49 22.24 -37.31
CA LEU A 13 -76.53 23.66 -37.02
C LEU A 13 -75.53 24.06 -35.92
N PHE A 14 -75.14 25.28 -35.91
CA PHE A 14 -74.41 26.06 -34.91
C PHE A 14 -74.96 26.02 -33.52
N VAL A 15 -74.09 25.86 -32.48
CA VAL A 15 -74.25 26.57 -31.21
C VAL A 15 -72.84 26.94 -30.70
N ALA A 16 -72.61 28.21 -30.49
CA ALA A 16 -71.43 28.79 -29.87
C ALA A 16 -71.49 28.59 -28.40
N GLY A 17 -70.41 27.99 -27.87
CA GLY A 17 -70.20 27.83 -26.42
C GLY A 17 -68.78 28.21 -26.08
N LEU A 18 -68.61 29.45 -25.57
CA LEU A 18 -67.36 29.98 -25.02
C LEU A 18 -67.01 29.19 -23.75
N LEU A 19 -65.96 28.37 -23.78
CA LEU A 19 -65.45 27.73 -22.58
C LEU A 19 -63.99 28.20 -22.38
N PHE A 20 -63.83 28.96 -21.30
CA PHE A 20 -62.62 29.47 -20.75
C PHE A 20 -61.66 28.30 -20.46
N LEU A 21 -60.53 28.20 -21.19
CA LEU A 21 -59.48 27.26 -20.89
C LEU A 21 -58.61 27.86 -19.78
N PHE A 22 -58.81 27.37 -18.56
CA PHE A 22 -57.94 27.61 -17.41
C PHE A 22 -56.68 26.74 -17.60
N VAL A 23 -55.62 27.27 -18.15
CA VAL A 23 -54.33 26.58 -18.24
C VAL A 23 -53.70 26.63 -16.86
N LEU A 24 -53.86 25.54 -16.09
CA LEU A 24 -53.13 25.27 -14.86
C LEU A 24 -51.69 24.97 -15.25
N ARG A 25 -50.81 25.97 -15.16
CA ARG A 25 -49.36 25.75 -15.21
C ARG A 25 -48.93 25.04 -13.92
N THR A 26 -48.89 23.71 -13.91
CA THR A 26 -48.13 22.96 -12.94
C THR A 26 -46.65 23.18 -13.20
N ALA A 27 -46.02 24.07 -12.42
CA ALA A 27 -44.58 24.17 -12.35
C ALA A 27 -44.05 22.83 -11.72
N GLY A 28 -43.80 21.88 -12.59
CA GLY A 28 -43.05 20.67 -12.19
C GLY A 28 -41.65 21.11 -11.81
N SER A 29 -41.39 21.19 -10.49
CA SER A 29 -40.02 21.24 -9.96
C SER A 29 -39.30 19.95 -10.38
N PHE A 30 -38.55 20.01 -11.48
CA PHE A 30 -37.54 19.00 -11.76
C PHE A 30 -36.53 19.10 -10.62
N ALA A 31 -36.69 18.25 -9.59
CA ALA A 31 -35.59 17.95 -8.71
C ALA A 31 -34.48 17.40 -9.60
N LEU A 32 -33.42 18.20 -9.84
CA LEU A 32 -32.16 17.67 -10.35
C LEU A 32 -31.75 16.60 -9.35
N GLY A 33 -32.03 15.34 -9.66
CA GLY A 33 -31.51 14.20 -8.92
C GLY A 33 -29.99 14.35 -8.96
N ALA A 34 -29.38 14.53 -7.79
CA ALA A 34 -27.94 14.47 -7.68
C ALA A 34 -27.51 13.15 -8.33
N ALA A 35 -26.67 13.24 -9.36
CA ALA A 35 -26.07 12.07 -9.98
C ALA A 35 -25.45 11.23 -8.85
N PRO A 36 -25.56 9.89 -8.86
CA PRO A 36 -24.94 9.07 -7.86
C PRO A 36 -23.46 9.41 -7.83
N GLN A 37 -23.00 9.98 -6.73
CA GLN A 37 -21.60 10.33 -6.53
C GLN A 37 -20.83 9.00 -6.54
N GLN A 38 -20.10 8.76 -7.62
CA GLN A 38 -19.29 7.57 -7.78
C GLN A 38 -18.27 7.53 -6.63
N SER A 39 -18.36 6.50 -5.79
CA SER A 39 -17.36 6.28 -4.73
C SER A 39 -16.00 6.04 -5.41
N SER A 40 -15.06 6.93 -5.15
CA SER A 40 -13.67 6.77 -5.59
C SER A 40 -13.04 5.57 -4.90
N SER A 41 -12.15 4.87 -5.58
CA SER A 41 -11.39 3.76 -4.99
C SER A 41 -9.96 3.73 -5.56
N ILE A 42 -9.00 3.50 -4.67
CA ILE A 42 -7.60 3.33 -5.05
C ILE A 42 -7.06 1.99 -4.57
N THR A 43 -6.12 1.45 -5.34
CA THR A 43 -5.32 0.27 -4.98
C THR A 43 -3.90 0.70 -4.64
N VAL A 44 -3.44 0.34 -3.45
CA VAL A 44 -2.11 0.64 -2.95
C VAL A 44 -1.30 -0.66 -2.85
N SER A 45 -0.26 -0.81 -3.65
CA SER A 45 0.73 -1.88 -3.47
C SER A 45 1.79 -1.43 -2.49
N ALA A 46 1.88 -2.09 -1.34
CA ALA A 46 2.74 -1.68 -0.24
C ALA A 46 3.58 -2.83 0.31
N ALA A 47 4.82 -2.52 0.70
CA ALA A 47 5.66 -3.46 1.42
C ALA A 47 4.92 -4.02 2.65
N ILE A 48 4.98 -5.34 2.83
CA ILE A 48 4.21 -6.01 3.89
C ILE A 48 4.57 -5.55 5.31
N SER A 49 5.76 -5.03 5.53
CA SER A 49 6.16 -4.42 6.80
C SER A 49 5.35 -3.19 7.19
N LEU A 50 4.67 -2.55 6.22
CA LEU A 50 3.77 -1.41 6.44
C LEU A 50 2.35 -1.83 6.83
N LYS A 51 2.03 -3.13 6.75
CA LYS A 51 0.65 -3.63 6.83
C LYS A 51 -0.12 -3.09 8.03
N ASP A 52 0.41 -3.26 9.24
CA ASP A 52 -0.33 -2.91 10.46
C ASP A 52 -0.59 -1.41 10.55
N ALA A 53 0.39 -0.58 10.12
CA ALA A 53 0.22 0.87 10.08
C ALA A 53 -0.78 1.31 9.01
N LEU A 54 -0.72 0.72 7.81
CA LEU A 54 -1.63 1.08 6.71
C LEU A 54 -3.06 0.57 6.94
N ASP A 55 -3.23 -0.58 7.58
CA ASP A 55 -4.55 -1.10 7.97
C ASP A 55 -5.25 -0.17 8.99
N GLU A 56 -4.48 0.54 9.84
CA GLU A 56 -5.02 1.57 10.73
C GLU A 56 -5.25 2.90 9.97
N LEU A 57 -4.35 3.28 9.07
CA LEU A 57 -4.43 4.54 8.32
C LEU A 57 -5.53 4.56 7.26
N GLY A 58 -5.81 3.44 6.62
CA GLY A 58 -6.83 3.35 5.57
C GLY A 58 -8.21 3.87 6.02
N PRO A 59 -8.78 3.36 7.12
CA PRO A 59 -10.04 3.87 7.67
C PRO A 59 -9.99 5.35 8.07
N ILE A 60 -8.88 5.85 8.62
CA ILE A 60 -8.72 7.26 8.99
C ILE A 60 -8.80 8.13 7.73
N PHE A 61 -8.08 7.76 6.67
CA PHE A 61 -8.13 8.46 5.38
C PHE A 61 -9.55 8.47 4.81
N GLN A 62 -10.24 7.32 4.79
CA GLN A 62 -11.62 7.22 4.27
C GLN A 62 -12.57 8.17 4.99
N VAL A 63 -12.49 8.24 6.33
CA VAL A 63 -13.31 9.16 7.13
C VAL A 63 -12.97 10.62 6.83
N GLN A 64 -11.69 10.95 6.66
CA GLN A 64 -11.29 12.32 6.32
C GLN A 64 -11.77 12.73 4.93
N GLN A 65 -11.66 11.83 3.92
CA GLN A 65 -12.16 12.10 2.58
C GLN A 65 -13.67 12.25 2.54
N HIS A 66 -14.39 11.40 3.28
CA HIS A 66 -15.85 11.51 3.39
C HIS A 66 -16.30 12.88 3.92
N ARG A 67 -15.59 13.40 4.93
CA ARG A 67 -15.88 14.73 5.50
C ARG A 67 -15.54 15.87 4.53
N LYS A 68 -14.39 15.77 3.82
CA LYS A 68 -13.96 16.79 2.87
C LYS A 68 -14.87 16.88 1.63
N ASN A 69 -15.36 15.73 1.17
CA ASN A 69 -16.08 15.61 -0.10
C ASN A 69 -17.62 15.55 0.06
N GLY A 70 -18.15 16.09 1.15
CA GLY A 70 -19.61 16.21 1.35
C GLY A 70 -20.36 14.88 1.35
N GLY A 71 -19.75 13.80 1.86
CA GLY A 71 -20.37 12.49 1.95
C GLY A 71 -19.84 11.44 0.95
N SER A 72 -18.95 11.82 0.02
CA SER A 72 -18.25 10.86 -0.85
C SER A 72 -16.89 10.49 -0.25
N GLY A 73 -16.71 9.22 0.08
CA GLY A 73 -15.44 8.68 0.55
C GLY A 73 -14.61 8.07 -0.58
N THR A 74 -13.31 7.94 -0.33
CA THR A 74 -12.40 7.15 -1.19
C THR A 74 -12.09 5.83 -0.48
N ALA A 75 -12.47 4.71 -1.10
CA ALA A 75 -12.09 3.39 -0.61
C ALA A 75 -10.61 3.12 -0.92
N VAL A 76 -9.89 2.52 0.02
CA VAL A 76 -8.49 2.10 -0.19
C VAL A 76 -8.40 0.60 -0.04
N THR A 77 -7.84 -0.05 -1.07
CA THR A 77 -7.52 -1.47 -1.05
C THR A 77 -6.01 -1.64 -1.03
N PHE A 78 -5.50 -2.46 -0.12
CA PHE A 78 -4.08 -2.73 -0.01
C PHE A 78 -3.72 -4.10 -0.60
N ASN A 79 -2.63 -4.13 -1.38
CA ASN A 79 -1.96 -5.34 -1.84
C ASN A 79 -0.57 -5.40 -1.17
N TYR A 80 -0.35 -6.37 -0.29
CA TYR A 80 0.87 -6.47 0.49
C TYR A 80 1.81 -7.57 -0.03
N GLY A 81 3.12 -7.28 -0.04
CA GLY A 81 4.13 -8.25 -0.45
C GLY A 81 5.56 -7.74 -0.28
N GLY A 82 6.53 -8.50 -0.76
CA GLY A 82 7.91 -8.02 -0.94
C GLY A 82 7.95 -6.97 -2.04
N SER A 83 8.64 -5.85 -1.79
CA SER A 83 8.62 -4.70 -2.72
C SER A 83 9.06 -5.04 -4.13
N GLY A 84 10.02 -5.94 -4.31
CA GLY A 84 10.45 -6.36 -5.65
C GLY A 84 9.42 -7.22 -6.38
N THR A 85 8.64 -8.03 -5.65
CA THR A 85 7.51 -8.77 -6.25
C THR A 85 6.40 -7.80 -6.70
N LEU A 86 6.09 -6.80 -5.84
CA LEU A 86 5.09 -5.78 -6.17
C LEU A 86 5.53 -4.90 -7.33
N ALA A 87 6.81 -4.50 -7.39
CA ALA A 87 7.37 -3.74 -8.50
C ALA A 87 7.23 -4.51 -9.83
N ARG A 88 7.57 -5.80 -9.85
CA ARG A 88 7.37 -6.63 -11.05
C ARG A 88 5.90 -6.73 -11.47
N GLN A 89 4.98 -6.87 -10.53
CA GLN A 89 3.55 -6.84 -10.86
C GLN A 89 3.13 -5.52 -11.53
N ILE A 90 3.69 -4.40 -11.08
CA ILE A 90 3.45 -3.08 -11.67
C ILE A 90 4.04 -3.02 -13.09
N GLU A 91 5.28 -3.51 -13.29
CA GLU A 91 5.92 -3.62 -14.61
C GLU A 91 5.11 -4.48 -15.59
N GLU A 92 4.46 -5.52 -15.08
CA GLU A 92 3.57 -6.41 -15.83
C GLU A 92 2.15 -5.83 -16.05
N GLY A 93 1.89 -4.59 -15.58
CA GLY A 93 0.64 -3.88 -15.81
C GLY A 93 -0.45 -4.13 -14.76
N ALA A 94 -0.09 -4.54 -13.54
CA ALA A 94 -1.07 -4.62 -12.45
C ALA A 94 -1.76 -3.27 -12.22
N PRO A 95 -3.10 -3.24 -12.03
CA PRO A 95 -3.86 -2.01 -11.85
C PRO A 95 -3.67 -1.45 -10.42
N VAL A 96 -2.61 -0.69 -10.23
CA VAL A 96 -2.20 -0.08 -8.96
C VAL A 96 -2.16 1.44 -9.11
N ASP A 97 -2.60 2.17 -8.09
CA ASP A 97 -2.62 3.63 -8.09
C ASP A 97 -1.44 4.23 -7.32
N VAL A 98 -1.02 3.58 -6.22
CA VAL A 98 0.11 4.03 -5.39
C VAL A 98 1.02 2.85 -5.10
N PHE A 99 2.33 3.06 -5.22
CA PHE A 99 3.35 2.10 -4.77
C PHE A 99 4.08 2.65 -3.55
N PHE A 100 4.22 1.82 -2.50
CA PHE A 100 4.92 2.16 -1.27
C PHE A 100 5.95 1.06 -0.96
N SER A 101 7.20 1.33 -1.32
CA SER A 101 8.32 0.37 -1.22
C SER A 101 9.00 0.42 0.13
N ALA A 102 9.70 -0.65 0.52
CA ALA A 102 10.60 -0.71 1.67
C ALA A 102 12.08 -0.51 1.27
N ALA A 103 12.33 -0.07 0.05
CA ALA A 103 13.66 0.34 -0.40
C ALA A 103 13.54 1.30 -1.59
N GLU A 104 14.53 2.17 -1.75
CA GLU A 104 14.63 3.09 -2.88
C GLU A 104 14.82 2.36 -4.20
N LYS A 105 15.61 1.27 -4.21
CA LYS A 105 15.96 0.50 -5.42
C LYS A 105 14.73 0.20 -6.29
N GLN A 106 13.66 -0.37 -5.74
CA GLN A 106 12.46 -0.74 -6.50
C GLN A 106 11.71 0.49 -7.02
N MET A 107 11.73 1.57 -6.27
CA MET A 107 11.15 2.85 -6.70
C MET A 107 11.97 3.47 -7.85
N ASP A 108 13.29 3.39 -7.78
CA ASP A 108 14.22 3.86 -8.84
C ASP A 108 14.02 3.06 -10.13
N GLU A 109 13.87 1.74 -10.03
CA GLU A 109 13.62 0.85 -11.17
C GLU A 109 12.32 1.25 -11.89
N LEU A 110 11.23 1.48 -11.15
CA LEU A 110 9.96 1.96 -11.73
C LEU A 110 10.07 3.39 -12.28
N ALA A 111 10.81 4.26 -11.61
CA ALA A 111 11.05 5.63 -12.07
C ALA A 111 11.80 5.64 -13.41
N ALA A 112 12.86 4.83 -13.52
CA ALA A 112 13.68 4.71 -14.76
C ALA A 112 12.84 4.21 -15.95
N GLN A 113 11.83 3.38 -15.70
CA GLN A 113 10.88 2.92 -16.70
C GLN A 113 9.74 3.93 -16.96
N GLY A 114 9.70 5.05 -16.22
CA GLY A 114 8.68 6.08 -16.32
C GLY A 114 7.31 5.60 -15.84
N LEU A 115 7.24 4.63 -14.93
CA LEU A 115 5.99 4.05 -14.42
C LEU A 115 5.40 4.81 -13.23
N ILE A 116 6.15 5.76 -12.65
CA ILE A 116 5.69 6.63 -11.57
C ILE A 116 5.49 8.07 -12.06
N VAL A 117 4.71 8.85 -11.33
CA VAL A 117 4.63 10.30 -11.45
C VAL A 117 5.77 10.88 -10.60
N ALA A 118 6.88 11.27 -11.23
CA ALA A 118 8.16 11.54 -10.57
C ALA A 118 8.10 12.62 -9.47
N ASP A 119 7.31 13.66 -9.66
CA ASP A 119 7.13 14.77 -8.71
C ASP A 119 6.32 14.38 -7.47
N THR A 120 5.73 13.18 -7.46
CA THR A 120 4.98 12.63 -6.31
C THR A 120 5.84 11.80 -5.37
N ARG A 121 7.02 11.34 -5.81
CA ARG A 121 7.89 10.50 -4.97
C ARG A 121 8.29 11.21 -3.68
N ARG A 122 8.08 10.53 -2.54
CA ARG A 122 8.46 11.00 -1.20
C ARG A 122 8.96 9.83 -0.37
N ASP A 123 10.06 10.04 0.36
CA ASP A 123 10.53 9.13 1.39
C ASP A 123 9.76 9.46 2.67
N LEU A 124 8.83 8.59 3.06
CA LEU A 124 7.86 8.88 4.12
C LEU A 124 8.38 8.48 5.50
N VAL A 125 8.96 7.30 5.60
CA VAL A 125 9.43 6.72 6.85
C VAL A 125 10.75 5.96 6.64
N ALA A 126 11.45 5.69 7.75
CA ALA A 126 12.65 4.87 7.82
C ALA A 126 12.48 3.76 8.85
N ASN A 127 13.38 2.77 8.79
CA ASN A 127 13.36 1.59 9.65
C ASN A 127 14.79 1.18 10.05
N ALA A 128 14.90 0.19 10.93
CA ALA A 128 16.16 -0.45 11.27
C ALA A 128 16.08 -1.95 10.96
N LEU A 129 17.17 -2.53 10.50
CA LEU A 129 17.32 -3.98 10.37
C LEU A 129 17.76 -4.58 11.70
N VAL A 130 17.14 -5.67 12.11
CA VAL A 130 17.43 -6.35 13.36
C VAL A 130 17.62 -7.85 13.16
N LEU A 131 18.55 -8.41 13.92
CA LEU A 131 18.68 -9.85 14.11
C LEU A 131 17.68 -10.28 15.20
N ILE A 132 16.85 -11.26 14.89
CA ILE A 132 15.90 -11.86 15.83
C ILE A 132 16.21 -13.33 16.08
N ALA A 133 15.81 -13.80 17.24
CA ALA A 133 15.81 -15.21 17.64
C ALA A 133 14.47 -15.53 18.33
N PRO A 134 14.11 -16.82 18.52
CA PRO A 134 13.00 -17.18 19.39
C PRO A 134 13.09 -16.51 20.76
N ALA A 135 11.95 -16.17 21.37
CA ALA A 135 11.91 -15.53 22.70
C ALA A 135 12.54 -16.40 23.80
N GLN A 136 12.58 -17.74 23.61
CA GLN A 136 13.23 -18.67 24.50
C GLN A 136 14.75 -18.40 24.57
N PRO A 137 15.42 -18.70 25.68
CA PRO A 137 16.87 -18.53 25.80
C PRO A 137 17.61 -19.28 24.68
N THR A 138 18.46 -18.58 23.96
CA THR A 138 19.36 -19.13 22.94
C THR A 138 20.80 -18.63 23.21
N ALA A 139 21.79 -19.28 22.60
CA ALA A 139 23.19 -18.83 22.65
C ALA A 139 23.48 -17.63 21.70
N LEU A 140 22.44 -17.04 21.07
CA LEU A 140 22.56 -15.91 20.18
C LEU A 140 22.51 -14.59 20.95
N HIS A 141 23.61 -13.82 20.92
CA HIS A 141 23.77 -12.52 21.57
C HIS A 141 24.26 -11.43 20.63
N SER A 142 24.77 -11.83 19.44
CA SER A 142 25.35 -10.91 18.44
C SER A 142 25.22 -11.49 17.03
N PHE A 143 25.56 -10.70 16.01
CA PHE A 143 25.67 -11.19 14.63
C PHE A 143 26.77 -12.24 14.48
N GLN A 144 27.87 -12.14 15.22
CA GLN A 144 29.00 -13.08 15.16
C GLN A 144 28.58 -14.51 15.56
N ASP A 145 27.59 -14.63 16.45
CA ASP A 145 27.09 -15.92 16.90
C ASP A 145 26.34 -16.72 15.83
N LEU A 146 25.95 -16.07 14.73
CA LEU A 146 25.37 -16.74 13.55
C LEU A 146 26.31 -17.81 12.97
N SER A 147 27.63 -17.64 13.13
CA SER A 147 28.65 -18.59 12.67
C SER A 147 28.71 -19.85 13.56
N ASN A 148 28.18 -19.79 14.78
CA ASN A 148 28.24 -20.92 15.71
C ASN A 148 27.55 -22.17 15.14
N ALA A 149 28.11 -23.34 15.46
CA ALA A 149 27.58 -24.63 15.01
C ALA A 149 26.17 -24.95 15.57
N ALA A 150 25.78 -24.32 16.69
CA ALA A 150 24.47 -24.45 17.29
C ALA A 150 23.36 -23.77 16.43
N VAL A 151 23.70 -22.74 15.68
CA VAL A 151 22.77 -22.08 14.71
C VAL A 151 22.77 -22.90 13.42
N LYS A 152 21.64 -23.52 13.11
CA LYS A 152 21.50 -24.42 11.96
C LYS A 152 20.79 -23.70 10.78
N THR A 153 19.80 -22.87 11.08
CA THR A 153 18.93 -22.25 10.08
C THR A 153 18.76 -20.77 10.36
N ILE A 154 19.05 -19.95 9.34
CA ILE A 154 18.91 -18.49 9.38
C ILE A 154 17.91 -18.09 8.30
N ALA A 155 16.80 -17.49 8.68
CA ALA A 155 15.80 -17.03 7.74
C ALA A 155 16.11 -15.60 7.24
N LEU A 156 16.16 -15.42 5.93
CA LEU A 156 16.29 -14.13 5.26
C LEU A 156 15.18 -13.96 4.22
N GLY A 157 14.80 -12.73 3.90
CA GLY A 157 14.04 -12.46 2.70
C GLY A 157 14.86 -12.81 1.43
N GLU A 158 14.19 -13.22 0.35
CA GLU A 158 14.86 -13.42 -0.94
C GLU A 158 15.56 -12.12 -1.38
N THR A 159 16.85 -12.16 -1.56
CA THR A 159 17.69 -10.95 -1.69
C THR A 159 17.39 -10.13 -2.94
N SER A 160 16.85 -10.76 -3.98
CA SER A 160 16.50 -10.10 -5.24
C SER A 160 15.13 -9.41 -5.21
N THR A 161 14.22 -9.83 -4.32
CA THR A 161 12.82 -9.37 -4.33
C THR A 161 12.32 -8.82 -3.00
N VAL A 162 13.04 -9.06 -1.93
CA VAL A 162 12.66 -8.63 -0.57
C VAL A 162 13.71 -7.64 -0.05
N PRO A 163 13.38 -6.34 0.12
CA PRO A 163 14.32 -5.36 0.60
C PRO A 163 15.04 -5.73 1.89
N ALA A 164 14.30 -6.26 2.90
CA ALA A 164 14.92 -6.73 4.13
C ALA A 164 15.99 -7.81 3.89
N GLY A 165 15.80 -8.68 2.89
CA GLY A 165 16.79 -9.68 2.47
C GLY A 165 18.01 -9.05 1.81
N MET A 166 17.81 -8.04 0.97
CA MET A 166 18.90 -7.25 0.37
C MET A 166 19.77 -6.60 1.46
N TYR A 167 19.16 -5.89 2.40
CA TYR A 167 19.87 -5.25 3.50
C TYR A 167 20.53 -6.27 4.43
N ALA A 168 19.87 -7.43 4.68
CA ALA A 168 20.45 -8.51 5.44
C ALA A 168 21.72 -9.06 4.79
N ARG A 169 21.73 -9.25 3.47
CA ARG A 169 22.91 -9.66 2.72
C ARG A 169 24.02 -8.64 2.83
N GLN A 170 23.73 -7.36 2.59
CA GLN A 170 24.69 -6.28 2.74
C GLN A 170 25.34 -6.30 4.14
N THR A 171 24.51 -6.39 5.18
CA THR A 171 24.97 -6.45 6.57
C THR A 171 25.91 -7.64 6.81
N LEU A 172 25.50 -8.84 6.39
CA LEU A 172 26.32 -10.05 6.59
C LEU A 172 27.64 -10.00 5.78
N GLU A 173 27.63 -9.45 4.58
CA GLU A 173 28.82 -9.24 3.76
C GLU A 173 29.76 -8.20 4.41
N ARG A 174 29.23 -7.07 4.88
CA ARG A 174 30.03 -6.01 5.52
C ARG A 174 30.65 -6.49 6.84
N LEU A 175 29.94 -7.34 7.59
CA LEU A 175 30.45 -7.93 8.82
C LEU A 175 31.41 -9.12 8.57
N GLY A 176 31.63 -9.54 7.31
CA GLY A 176 32.48 -10.67 6.95
C GLY A 176 31.86 -12.04 7.32
N LEU A 177 30.54 -12.10 7.54
CA LEU A 177 29.86 -13.30 8.03
C LEU A 177 29.21 -14.12 6.91
N PHE A 178 28.88 -13.50 5.76
CA PHE A 178 28.04 -14.12 4.73
C PHE A 178 28.57 -15.49 4.30
N ALA A 179 29.83 -15.61 3.95
CA ALA A 179 30.43 -16.88 3.50
C ALA A 179 30.34 -18.00 4.55
N SER A 180 30.41 -17.66 5.84
CA SER A 180 30.34 -18.65 6.93
C SER A 180 28.92 -19.13 7.24
N VAL A 181 27.92 -18.33 6.88
CA VAL A 181 26.49 -18.60 7.20
C VAL A 181 25.67 -18.97 5.97
N GLU A 182 26.17 -18.78 4.75
CA GLU A 182 25.44 -18.96 3.49
C GLU A 182 24.71 -20.32 3.42
N LYS A 183 25.37 -21.40 3.83
CA LYS A 183 24.81 -22.76 3.85
C LYS A 183 23.69 -22.98 4.87
N LYS A 184 23.53 -22.04 5.80
CA LYS A 184 22.48 -22.07 6.83
C LYS A 184 21.26 -21.23 6.44
N ILE A 185 21.36 -20.44 5.34
CA ILE A 185 20.31 -19.50 4.94
C ILE A 185 19.16 -20.23 4.28
N VAL A 186 17.95 -19.91 4.71
CA VAL A 186 16.68 -20.23 4.04
C VAL A 186 16.01 -18.93 3.64
N TYR A 187 15.57 -18.87 2.39
CA TYR A 187 14.96 -17.67 1.84
C TYR A 187 13.45 -17.71 1.97
N ALA A 188 12.87 -16.56 2.31
CA ALA A 188 11.45 -16.35 2.45
C ALA A 188 10.95 -15.34 1.41
N LYS A 189 9.69 -15.47 1.01
CA LYS A 189 9.05 -14.62 -0.02
C LYS A 189 8.86 -13.15 0.42
N ASP A 190 8.87 -12.87 1.72
CA ASP A 190 8.74 -11.55 2.31
C ASP A 190 9.24 -11.55 3.77
N VAL A 191 9.35 -10.36 4.38
CA VAL A 191 9.90 -10.19 5.73
C VAL A 191 9.00 -10.79 6.82
N ARG A 192 7.68 -10.84 6.64
CA ARG A 192 6.76 -11.46 7.60
C ARG A 192 6.86 -12.97 7.59
N ALA A 193 7.16 -13.56 6.44
CA ALA A 193 7.48 -14.99 6.36
C ALA A 193 8.79 -15.32 7.09
N VAL A 194 9.80 -14.42 7.03
CA VAL A 194 11.02 -14.55 7.86
C VAL A 194 10.68 -14.57 9.35
N LEU A 195 9.89 -13.59 9.82
CA LEU A 195 9.42 -13.52 11.21
C LEU A 195 8.73 -14.82 11.61
N THR A 196 7.80 -15.30 10.78
CA THR A 196 7.05 -16.54 11.04
C THR A 196 7.97 -17.77 11.17
N TYR A 197 9.04 -17.88 10.36
CA TYR A 197 9.97 -19.00 10.47
C TYR A 197 10.65 -19.02 11.84
N VAL A 198 11.04 -17.86 12.38
CA VAL A 198 11.62 -17.77 13.71
C VAL A 198 10.59 -18.01 14.82
N GLU A 199 9.38 -17.44 14.69
CA GLU A 199 8.28 -17.63 15.65
C GLU A 199 7.87 -19.09 15.85
N THR A 200 7.96 -19.87 14.77
CA THR A 200 7.55 -21.28 14.74
C THR A 200 8.70 -22.25 15.00
N GLY A 201 9.93 -21.74 15.24
CA GLY A 201 11.12 -22.55 15.43
C GLY A 201 11.63 -23.25 14.18
N ASN A 202 11.15 -22.87 12.98
CA ASN A 202 11.67 -23.35 11.70
C ASN A 202 13.00 -22.68 11.32
N ALA A 203 13.37 -21.60 12.01
CA ALA A 203 14.68 -20.97 11.93
C ALA A 203 15.16 -20.57 13.34
N ASP A 204 16.46 -20.73 13.58
CA ASP A 204 17.11 -20.37 14.84
C ASP A 204 17.31 -18.86 14.97
N ALA A 205 17.38 -18.17 13.81
CA ALA A 205 17.56 -16.74 13.70
C ALA A 205 16.92 -16.21 12.41
N GLY A 206 16.68 -14.91 12.36
CA GLY A 206 16.23 -14.22 11.15
C GLY A 206 16.62 -12.76 11.17
N LEU A 207 16.71 -12.14 9.99
CA LEU A 207 16.86 -10.70 9.85
C LEU A 207 15.57 -10.10 9.33
N VAL A 208 14.99 -9.21 10.13
CA VAL A 208 13.71 -8.51 9.84
C VAL A 208 13.85 -7.04 10.16
N TYR A 209 12.83 -6.24 9.88
CA TYR A 209 12.81 -4.87 10.38
C TYR A 209 12.40 -4.80 11.86
N GLN A 210 12.85 -3.75 12.56
CA GLN A 210 12.46 -3.51 13.94
C GLN A 210 10.93 -3.46 14.10
N THR A 211 10.24 -2.85 13.13
CA THR A 211 8.77 -2.79 13.13
C THR A 211 8.12 -4.17 13.05
N ASP A 212 8.69 -5.10 12.27
CA ASP A 212 8.18 -6.47 12.21
C ASP A 212 8.44 -7.22 13.51
N ALA A 213 9.63 -7.08 14.09
CA ALA A 213 9.95 -7.71 15.38
C ALA A 213 9.00 -7.23 16.49
N ASN A 214 8.61 -5.95 16.48
CA ASN A 214 7.70 -5.38 17.47
C ASN A 214 6.28 -5.97 17.43
N THR A 215 5.88 -6.63 16.34
CA THR A 215 4.54 -7.25 16.23
C THR A 215 4.43 -8.62 16.91
N SER A 216 5.53 -9.16 17.41
CA SER A 216 5.56 -10.51 17.96
C SER A 216 6.18 -10.57 19.35
N THR A 217 5.54 -11.30 20.24
CA THR A 217 6.07 -11.67 21.55
C THR A 217 6.80 -13.00 21.54
N LYS A 218 6.81 -13.72 20.41
CA LYS A 218 7.44 -15.04 20.26
C LYS A 218 8.91 -14.96 19.83
N VAL A 219 9.35 -13.76 19.46
CA VAL A 219 10.75 -13.49 19.12
C VAL A 219 11.32 -12.42 20.03
N ARG A 220 12.64 -12.37 20.12
CA ARG A 220 13.39 -11.28 20.74
C ARG A 220 14.37 -10.68 19.75
N VAL A 221 14.58 -9.38 19.84
CA VAL A 221 15.67 -8.71 19.15
C VAL A 221 16.99 -9.08 19.84
N VAL A 222 17.93 -9.62 19.07
CA VAL A 222 19.27 -9.97 19.53
C VAL A 222 20.21 -8.78 19.39
N ALA A 223 20.20 -8.17 18.21
CA ALA A 223 21.05 -7.02 17.89
C ALA A 223 20.42 -6.19 16.77
N VAL A 224 20.73 -4.91 16.77
CA VAL A 224 20.43 -3.98 15.64
C VAL A 224 21.62 -4.00 14.69
N ALA A 225 21.37 -4.06 13.39
CA ALA A 225 22.44 -3.98 12.39
C ALA A 225 23.15 -2.62 12.49
N PRO A 226 24.50 -2.60 12.40
CA PRO A 226 25.22 -1.33 12.33
C PRO A 226 24.76 -0.47 11.15
N ALA A 227 24.60 0.82 11.36
CA ALA A 227 24.04 1.73 10.34
C ALA A 227 24.90 1.81 9.06
N ASP A 228 26.20 1.55 9.19
CA ASP A 228 27.16 1.51 8.08
C ASP A 228 27.29 0.14 7.42
N SER A 229 26.51 -0.86 7.89
CA SER A 229 26.56 -2.22 7.35
C SER A 229 25.62 -2.44 6.15
N HIS A 230 24.74 -1.51 5.87
CA HIS A 230 23.77 -1.56 4.77
C HIS A 230 23.39 -0.14 4.31
N ASP A 231 22.79 -0.04 3.13
CA ASP A 231 22.22 1.22 2.66
C ASP A 231 21.10 1.72 3.58
N PRO A 232 20.81 3.03 3.60
CA PRO A 232 19.70 3.57 4.39
C PRO A 232 18.36 2.86 4.09
N ILE A 233 17.64 2.49 5.14
CA ILE A 233 16.34 1.82 5.00
C ILE A 233 15.26 2.88 4.93
N LEU A 234 15.00 3.38 3.72
CA LEU A 234 13.97 4.37 3.43
C LEU A 234 12.78 3.71 2.74
N TYR A 235 11.61 4.27 2.99
CA TYR A 235 10.35 3.81 2.42
C TYR A 235 9.76 4.90 1.51
N PRO A 236 10.12 4.88 0.22
CA PRO A 236 9.54 5.77 -0.76
C PRO A 236 8.12 5.34 -1.16
N ALA A 237 7.25 6.33 -1.34
CA ALA A 237 5.95 6.15 -1.97
C ALA A 237 5.79 7.09 -3.17
N ALA A 238 5.05 6.65 -4.19
CA ALA A 238 4.74 7.44 -5.37
C ALA A 238 3.39 7.05 -5.97
N VAL A 239 2.77 7.99 -6.66
CA VAL A 239 1.62 7.74 -7.53
C VAL A 239 2.11 7.09 -8.83
N LEU A 240 1.41 6.05 -9.29
CA LEU A 240 1.72 5.41 -10.56
C LEU A 240 1.18 6.23 -11.74
N ARG A 241 1.91 6.20 -12.88
CA ARG A 241 1.53 6.95 -14.07
C ARG A 241 0.15 6.55 -14.60
N ASP A 242 -0.17 5.27 -14.53
CA ASP A 242 -1.41 4.69 -15.03
C ASP A 242 -2.50 4.53 -13.95
N ALA A 243 -2.33 5.26 -12.82
CA ALA A 243 -3.34 5.32 -11.75
C ALA A 243 -4.71 5.71 -12.31
N LYS A 244 -5.74 4.96 -11.94
CA LYS A 244 -7.13 5.15 -12.41
C LYS A 244 -7.74 6.43 -11.85
N ASP A 245 -7.50 6.68 -10.56
CA ASP A 245 -7.92 7.91 -9.88
C ASP A 245 -6.71 8.64 -9.32
N LYS A 246 -6.06 9.43 -10.18
CA LYS A 246 -4.87 10.22 -9.80
C LYS A 246 -5.16 11.20 -8.68
N ALA A 247 -6.34 11.82 -8.68
CA ALA A 247 -6.70 12.80 -7.65
C ALA A 247 -6.78 12.13 -6.26
N ALA A 248 -7.44 10.97 -6.18
CA ALA A 248 -7.51 10.20 -4.94
C ALA A 248 -6.16 9.63 -4.52
N ALA A 249 -5.33 9.17 -5.47
CA ALA A 249 -3.97 8.69 -5.21
C ALA A 249 -3.07 9.80 -4.64
N HIS A 250 -3.12 11.01 -5.22
CA HIS A 250 -2.43 12.19 -4.68
C HIS A 250 -2.93 12.55 -3.28
N ALA A 251 -4.25 12.58 -3.07
CA ALA A 251 -4.83 12.88 -1.76
C ALA A 251 -4.39 11.85 -0.69
N PHE A 252 -4.27 10.58 -1.06
CA PHE A 252 -3.75 9.54 -0.15
C PHE A 252 -2.28 9.77 0.18
N LEU A 253 -1.45 10.09 -0.81
CA LEU A 253 -0.03 10.37 -0.59
C LEU A 253 0.19 11.63 0.27
N GLU A 254 -0.61 12.69 0.08
CA GLU A 254 -0.61 13.87 0.96
C GLU A 254 -1.03 13.52 2.38
N PHE A 255 -2.07 12.71 2.56
CA PHE A 255 -2.50 12.22 3.86
C PHE A 255 -1.38 11.48 4.61
N LEU A 256 -0.62 10.62 3.91
CA LEU A 256 0.50 9.88 4.50
C LEU A 256 1.64 10.79 5.00
N GLN A 257 1.73 12.03 4.51
CA GLN A 257 2.68 13.03 4.98
C GLN A 257 2.16 13.84 6.18
N GLY A 258 0.88 13.71 6.51
CA GLY A 258 0.21 14.46 7.58
C GLY A 258 0.59 14.01 8.99
N SER A 259 0.17 14.79 9.98
CA SER A 259 0.43 14.53 11.42
C SER A 259 -0.18 13.21 11.88
N ASP A 260 -1.40 12.89 11.43
CA ASP A 260 -2.12 11.69 11.87
C ASP A 260 -1.39 10.43 11.39
N ALA A 261 -0.96 10.42 10.11
CA ALA A 261 -0.20 9.31 9.56
C ALA A 261 1.16 9.17 10.23
N ARG A 262 1.84 10.28 10.52
CA ARG A 262 3.12 10.29 11.22
C ARG A 262 3.00 9.71 12.62
N ALA A 263 1.95 10.05 13.37
CA ALA A 263 1.68 9.50 14.69
C ALA A 263 1.46 7.98 14.64
N VAL A 264 0.71 7.49 13.66
CA VAL A 264 0.47 6.04 13.47
C VAL A 264 1.76 5.33 13.09
N PHE A 265 2.55 5.84 12.14
CA PHE A 265 3.84 5.23 11.80
C PHE A 265 4.77 5.14 13.02
N GLN A 266 4.87 6.21 13.84
CA GLN A 266 5.65 6.20 15.07
C GLN A 266 5.13 5.16 16.08
N LYS A 267 3.82 5.02 16.24
CA LYS A 267 3.19 3.98 17.08
C LYS A 267 3.65 2.58 16.71
N TYR A 268 3.83 2.29 15.40
CA TYR A 268 4.31 1.01 14.90
C TYR A 268 5.84 0.90 14.83
N GLY A 269 6.57 1.92 15.29
CA GLY A 269 8.03 1.88 15.42
C GLY A 269 8.80 2.39 14.22
N PHE A 270 8.13 2.94 13.20
CA PHE A 270 8.81 3.64 12.12
C PHE A 270 9.40 4.96 12.60
N THR A 271 10.52 5.38 12.01
CA THR A 271 11.13 6.69 12.23
C THR A 271 10.91 7.61 11.03
N SER A 272 11.09 8.93 11.21
CA SER A 272 11.04 9.87 10.08
C SER A 272 12.22 9.64 9.13
N ALA A 273 11.95 9.67 7.82
CA ALA A 273 12.99 9.57 6.80
C ALA A 273 14.02 10.72 6.91
N GLU A 274 13.59 11.93 7.26
CA GLU A 274 14.49 13.10 7.44
C GLU A 274 15.55 12.88 8.52
N LYS A 275 15.25 12.14 9.60
CA LYS A 275 16.21 11.83 10.67
C LYS A 275 17.26 10.82 10.24
N SER A 276 16.97 10.00 9.24
CA SER A 276 17.91 8.99 8.73
C SER A 276 18.96 9.60 7.79
N ALA A 277 18.59 10.67 7.07
CA ALA A 277 19.49 11.36 6.13
C ALA A 277 20.60 12.22 6.82
N VAL A 278 20.44 12.58 8.10
CA VAL A 278 21.35 13.47 8.83
C VAL A 278 22.53 12.74 9.49
N LYS A 279 22.59 11.41 9.43
CA LYS A 279 23.66 10.61 10.08
C LYS A 279 24.78 10.15 9.13
N ASN A 280 24.86 10.69 7.92
CA ASN A 280 25.96 10.44 6.98
C ASN A 280 26.96 11.61 6.94
#